data_e93b1086b49446a340bea6d719c650c9
#
_entry.id   e93b1086b49446a340bea6d719c650c9
#
_cell.length_a   1.000
_cell.length_b   1.000
_cell.length_c   1.000
_cell.angle_alpha   90.00
_cell.angle_beta   90.00
_cell.angle_gamma   90.00
#
_symmetry.space_group_name_H-M   'P 1'
#
loop_
_entity.id
_entity.type
_entity.pdbx_description
1 polymer ?
#
loop_
_entity_poly.entity_id
_entity_poly.type
_entity_poly.pdbx_seq_one_letter_code
_entity_poly.pdbx_strand_id
1 'polypeptide(L)'
;MYFIKLIYSEIFYRPLLNGLVFFTSMLPGRDLGLAVILLTLIIKIITFPLTHKMLHTQKKMKKIEPEIKKIYSENKDKEKQAHALMALYKAHGVSPFSGFLALLIQMPLLIALYQVFWKGIPFPQSELYAFIAAPDQVNTLFLGFIQLMQPNMWLAALAAILQFFQAKLALPSGGAGDKSDTTQRALQFQMIYFFPILVFFIAFKLPAAVSLYWTAMNFFAIIHEAAVRRQAVSDGKQ
;
A
#
# COMPACT_ATOMS: atom_id res chain seq x y z
N MET A 1 -23.52 -6.63 11.15
CA MET A 1 -22.43 -7.52 10.70
C MET A 1 -22.59 -8.01 9.25
N TYR A 2 -23.80 -8.42 8.82
CA TYR A 2 -24.10 -8.86 7.44
C TYR A 2 -23.81 -7.78 6.39
N PHE A 3 -24.25 -6.55 6.60
CA PHE A 3 -24.05 -5.40 5.69
C PHE A 3 -22.56 -5.09 5.41
N ILE A 4 -21.71 -5.12 6.45
CA ILE A 4 -20.26 -4.90 6.29
C ILE A 4 -19.62 -6.01 5.46
N LYS A 5 -20.02 -7.27 5.68
CA LYS A 5 -19.54 -8.40 4.89
C LYS A 5 -19.97 -8.29 3.42
N LEU A 6 -21.20 -7.84 3.17
CA LEU A 6 -21.72 -7.64 1.82
C LEU A 6 -20.93 -6.55 1.09
N ILE A 7 -20.75 -5.37 1.71
CA ILE A 7 -19.96 -4.27 1.13
C ILE A 7 -18.53 -4.72 0.83
N TYR A 8 -17.88 -5.39 1.76
CA TYR A 8 -16.52 -5.90 1.56
C TYR A 8 -16.46 -6.92 0.41
N SER A 9 -17.42 -7.84 0.34
CA SER A 9 -17.49 -8.84 -0.72
C SER A 9 -17.67 -8.19 -2.09
N GLU A 10 -18.63 -7.29 -2.24
CA GLU A 10 -19.00 -6.69 -3.53
C GLU A 10 -18.01 -5.62 -4.01
N ILE A 11 -17.33 -4.91 -3.09
CA ILE A 11 -16.40 -3.84 -3.46
C ILE A 11 -14.95 -4.34 -3.60
N PHE A 12 -14.54 -5.30 -2.79
CA PHE A 12 -13.14 -5.74 -2.76
C PHE A 12 -12.95 -7.17 -3.25
N TYR A 13 -13.61 -8.13 -2.59
CA TYR A 13 -13.31 -9.55 -2.81
C TYR A 13 -13.72 -10.02 -4.21
N ARG A 14 -14.97 -9.84 -4.60
CA ARG A 14 -15.48 -10.29 -5.92
C ARG A 14 -14.82 -9.59 -7.10
N PRO A 15 -14.62 -8.25 -7.11
CA PRO A 15 -13.88 -7.61 -8.19
C PRO A 15 -12.44 -8.11 -8.32
N LEU A 16 -11.75 -8.35 -7.20
CA LEU A 16 -10.39 -8.86 -7.22
C LEU A 16 -10.31 -10.29 -7.71
N LEU A 17 -11.19 -11.18 -7.22
CA LEU A 17 -11.29 -12.56 -7.70
C LEU A 17 -11.58 -12.60 -9.20
N ASN A 18 -12.60 -11.88 -9.64
CA ASN A 18 -13.02 -11.87 -11.04
C ASN A 18 -11.96 -11.22 -11.95
N GLY A 19 -11.34 -10.14 -11.53
CA GLY A 19 -10.22 -9.53 -12.23
C GLY A 19 -9.03 -10.47 -12.37
N LEU A 20 -8.67 -11.19 -11.30
CA LEU A 20 -7.58 -12.17 -11.34
C LEU A 20 -7.89 -13.32 -12.31
N VAL A 21 -9.10 -13.90 -12.24
CA VAL A 21 -9.54 -14.99 -13.13
C VAL A 21 -9.56 -14.50 -14.57
N PHE A 22 -10.11 -13.32 -14.83
CA PHE A 22 -10.15 -12.73 -16.17
C PHE A 22 -8.75 -12.57 -16.78
N PHE A 23 -7.81 -11.97 -16.04
CA PHE A 23 -6.45 -11.80 -16.54
C PHE A 23 -5.73 -13.13 -16.70
N THR A 24 -5.91 -14.07 -15.76
CA THR A 24 -5.34 -15.42 -15.89
C THR A 24 -5.84 -16.12 -17.16
N SER A 25 -7.12 -15.97 -17.52
CA SER A 25 -7.70 -16.56 -18.73
C SER A 25 -7.20 -15.91 -20.02
N MET A 26 -6.91 -14.60 -20.00
CA MET A 26 -6.45 -13.85 -21.17
C MET A 26 -4.95 -14.02 -21.45
N LEU A 27 -4.15 -14.23 -20.42
CA LEU A 27 -2.69 -14.25 -20.59
C LEU A 27 -2.19 -15.56 -21.22
N PRO A 28 -1.15 -15.48 -22.06
CA PRO A 28 -0.49 -16.66 -22.63
C PRO A 28 -0.02 -17.60 -21.50
N GLY A 29 -0.25 -18.89 -21.66
CA GLY A 29 0.11 -19.90 -20.67
C GLY A 29 -0.68 -19.83 -19.36
N ARG A 30 -1.72 -18.99 -19.28
CA ARG A 30 -2.55 -18.81 -18.10
C ARG A 30 -1.75 -18.56 -16.82
N ASP A 31 -0.73 -17.70 -16.94
CA ASP A 31 0.24 -17.41 -15.88
C ASP A 31 -0.41 -16.55 -14.77
N LEU A 32 -0.52 -17.15 -13.59
CA LEU A 32 -1.10 -16.51 -12.41
C LEU A 32 -0.26 -15.33 -11.93
N GLY A 33 1.06 -15.39 -12.02
CA GLY A 33 1.94 -14.34 -11.55
C GLY A 33 1.84 -13.08 -12.41
N LEU A 34 1.80 -13.24 -13.73
CA LEU A 34 1.54 -12.13 -14.65
C LEU A 34 0.14 -11.52 -14.41
N ALA A 35 -0.86 -12.37 -14.15
CA ALA A 35 -2.22 -11.91 -13.81
C ALA A 35 -2.23 -11.09 -12.50
N VAL A 36 -1.49 -11.50 -11.46
CA VAL A 36 -1.33 -10.75 -10.21
C VAL A 36 -0.68 -9.39 -10.46
N ILE A 37 0.39 -9.34 -11.26
CA ILE A 37 1.08 -8.08 -11.57
C ILE A 37 0.17 -7.14 -12.36
N LEU A 38 -0.53 -7.64 -13.37
CA LEU A 38 -1.44 -6.86 -14.20
C LEU A 38 -2.63 -6.33 -13.38
N LEU A 39 -3.25 -7.19 -12.56
CA LEU A 39 -4.30 -6.78 -11.62
C LEU A 39 -3.80 -5.69 -10.67
N THR A 40 -2.59 -5.83 -10.13
CA THR A 40 -1.97 -4.83 -9.26
C THR A 40 -1.80 -3.48 -9.97
N LEU A 41 -1.36 -3.50 -11.22
CA LEU A 41 -1.23 -2.30 -12.04
C LEU A 41 -2.57 -1.61 -12.26
N ILE A 42 -3.63 -2.36 -12.58
CA ILE A 42 -4.99 -1.83 -12.74
C ILE A 42 -5.48 -1.19 -11.42
N ILE A 43 -5.30 -1.87 -10.29
CA ILE A 43 -5.64 -1.32 -8.98
C ILE A 43 -4.89 0.01 -8.74
N LYS A 44 -3.61 0.07 -9.09
CA LYS A 44 -2.81 1.31 -8.97
C LYS A 44 -3.32 2.42 -9.87
N ILE A 45 -3.74 2.12 -11.09
CA ILE A 45 -4.34 3.11 -12.01
C ILE A 45 -5.65 3.64 -11.42
N ILE A 46 -6.53 2.75 -10.94
CA ILE A 46 -7.81 3.14 -10.33
C ILE A 46 -7.60 4.00 -9.08
N THR A 47 -6.64 3.64 -8.24
CA THR A 47 -6.34 4.37 -7.00
C THR A 47 -5.41 5.56 -7.21
N PHE A 48 -4.90 5.77 -8.44
CA PHE A 48 -3.93 6.83 -8.75
C PHE A 48 -4.40 8.23 -8.31
N PRO A 49 -5.61 8.73 -8.66
CA PRO A 49 -6.01 10.09 -8.30
C PRO A 49 -6.02 10.31 -6.79
N LEU A 50 -6.41 9.29 -6.02
CA LEU A 50 -6.43 9.35 -4.57
C LEU A 50 -5.02 9.32 -3.99
N THR A 51 -4.17 8.38 -4.44
CA THR A 51 -2.78 8.27 -3.97
C THR A 51 -1.94 9.48 -4.37
N HIS A 52 -2.19 10.06 -5.56
CA HIS A 52 -1.53 11.28 -6.00
C HIS A 52 -1.86 12.47 -5.08
N LYS A 53 -3.14 12.67 -4.74
CA LYS A 53 -3.57 13.70 -3.79
C LYS A 53 -2.92 13.51 -2.42
N MET A 54 -2.83 12.26 -1.95
CA MET A 54 -2.17 11.92 -0.68
C MET A 54 -0.68 12.26 -0.69
N LEU A 55 0.04 11.96 -1.77
CA LEU A 55 1.46 12.31 -1.93
C LEU A 55 1.68 13.83 -1.90
N HIS A 56 0.81 14.59 -2.57
CA HIS A 56 0.87 16.06 -2.50
C HIS A 56 0.62 16.59 -1.08
N THR A 57 -0.33 16.01 -0.34
CA THR A 57 -0.58 16.36 1.06
C THR A 57 0.63 16.05 1.94
N GLN A 58 1.28 14.90 1.77
CA GLN A 58 2.50 14.54 2.48
C GLN A 58 3.65 15.52 2.19
N LYS A 59 3.78 16.00 0.94
CA LYS A 59 4.78 17.03 0.60
C LYS A 59 4.50 18.37 1.29
N LYS A 60 3.24 18.81 1.33
CA LYS A 60 2.85 20.02 2.07
C LYS A 60 3.17 19.85 3.55
N MET A 61 2.88 18.69 4.13
CA MET A 61 3.24 18.36 5.53
C MET A 61 4.74 18.51 5.79
N LYS A 62 5.60 18.06 4.86
CA LYS A 62 7.06 18.26 4.97
C LYS A 62 7.45 19.73 4.98
N LYS A 63 6.79 20.57 4.18
CA LYS A 63 7.10 22.01 4.11
C LYS A 63 6.78 22.74 5.41
N ILE A 64 5.73 22.33 6.12
CA ILE A 64 5.32 22.95 7.40
C ILE A 64 5.96 22.28 8.62
N GLU A 65 6.82 21.29 8.44
CA GLU A 65 7.53 20.61 9.54
C GLU A 65 8.31 21.58 10.46
N PRO A 66 9.00 22.61 9.96
CA PRO A 66 9.64 23.62 10.82
C PRO A 66 8.65 24.37 11.73
N GLU A 67 7.46 24.70 11.20
CA GLU A 67 6.41 25.39 11.97
C GLU A 67 5.80 24.46 13.03
N ILE A 68 5.62 23.17 12.69
CA ILE A 68 5.20 22.14 13.64
C ILE A 68 6.20 22.07 14.81
N LYS A 69 7.51 22.01 14.51
CA LYS A 69 8.56 21.99 15.54
C LYS A 69 8.54 23.23 16.43
N LYS A 70 8.31 24.40 15.84
CA LYS A 70 8.18 25.65 16.57
C LYS A 70 7.02 25.61 17.57
N ILE A 71 5.85 25.12 17.15
CA ILE A 71 4.68 24.95 18.04
C ILE A 71 5.02 24.06 19.22
N TYR A 72 5.72 22.93 18.99
CA TYR A 72 6.13 22.02 20.06
C TYR A 72 7.13 22.63 21.04
N SER A 73 8.05 23.50 20.55
CA SER A 73 9.05 24.14 21.41
C SER A 73 8.47 25.31 22.24
N GLU A 74 7.53 26.07 21.68
CA GLU A 74 6.97 27.26 22.30
C GLU A 74 5.83 26.94 23.28
N ASN A 75 5.08 25.86 23.06
CA ASN A 75 3.93 25.52 23.90
C ASN A 75 4.25 24.30 24.76
N LYS A 76 4.39 24.49 26.08
CA LYS A 76 4.53 23.40 27.05
C LYS A 76 3.22 22.69 27.39
N ASP A 77 2.09 23.35 27.18
CA ASP A 77 0.75 22.86 27.43
C ASP A 77 0.27 22.04 26.23
N LYS A 78 -0.08 20.78 26.46
CA LYS A 78 -0.52 19.83 25.42
C LYS A 78 -1.81 20.26 24.74
N GLU A 79 -2.72 20.91 25.45
CA GLU A 79 -3.99 21.37 24.89
C GLU A 79 -3.75 22.54 23.93
N LYS A 80 -2.94 23.52 24.32
CA LYS A 80 -2.53 24.63 23.45
C LYS A 80 -1.75 24.16 22.25
N GLN A 81 -0.85 23.17 22.41
CA GLN A 81 -0.15 22.54 21.29
C GLN A 81 -1.11 21.92 20.27
N ALA A 82 -2.10 21.13 20.77
CA ALA A 82 -3.07 20.48 19.90
C ALA A 82 -3.90 21.51 19.10
N HIS A 83 -4.39 22.57 19.78
CA HIS A 83 -5.12 23.66 19.13
C HIS A 83 -4.27 24.38 18.08
N ALA A 84 -3.03 24.73 18.39
CA ALA A 84 -2.11 25.41 17.47
C ALA A 84 -1.78 24.52 16.25
N LEU A 85 -1.55 23.21 16.46
CA LEU A 85 -1.31 22.24 15.37
C LEU A 85 -2.54 22.11 14.46
N MET A 86 -3.74 22.00 15.02
CA MET A 86 -4.96 21.92 14.22
C MET A 86 -5.19 23.19 13.40
N ALA A 87 -4.92 24.38 13.99
CA ALA A 87 -4.99 25.65 13.27
C ALA A 87 -3.96 25.70 12.11
N LEU A 88 -2.71 25.26 12.35
CA LEU A 88 -1.68 25.17 11.33
C LEU A 88 -2.07 24.24 10.17
N TYR A 89 -2.56 23.03 10.48
CA TYR A 89 -3.00 22.06 9.48
C TYR A 89 -4.16 22.61 8.63
N LYS A 90 -5.12 23.29 9.29
CA LYS A 90 -6.25 23.93 8.61
C LYS A 90 -5.79 25.08 7.71
N ALA A 91 -4.87 25.91 8.16
CA ALA A 91 -4.33 27.04 7.39
C ALA A 91 -3.61 26.57 6.11
N HIS A 92 -2.90 25.44 6.17
CA HIS A 92 -2.19 24.88 5.01
C HIS A 92 -3.02 23.86 4.21
N GLY A 93 -4.26 23.58 4.60
CA GLY A 93 -5.16 22.63 3.92
C GLY A 93 -4.58 21.20 3.88
N VAL A 94 -3.91 20.78 4.97
CA VAL A 94 -3.31 19.44 5.10
C VAL A 94 -3.98 18.64 6.20
N SER A 95 -3.97 17.31 6.05
CA SER A 95 -4.47 16.40 7.08
C SER A 95 -3.34 15.52 7.60
N PRO A 96 -3.12 15.45 8.92
CA PRO A 96 -2.12 14.56 9.51
C PRO A 96 -2.44 13.08 9.27
N PHE A 97 -3.71 12.75 9.00
CA PHE A 97 -4.19 11.39 8.77
C PHE A 97 -4.05 10.93 7.31
N SER A 98 -3.54 11.77 6.40
CA SER A 98 -3.41 11.42 4.99
C SER A 98 -2.56 10.17 4.74
N GLY A 99 -1.49 9.95 5.52
CA GLY A 99 -0.69 8.72 5.45
C GLY A 99 -1.43 7.47 5.94
N PHE A 100 -2.27 7.62 6.96
CA PHE A 100 -3.08 6.53 7.50
C PHE A 100 -4.19 6.08 6.53
N LEU A 101 -4.73 7.01 5.75
CA LEU A 101 -5.76 6.71 4.75
C LEU A 101 -5.24 5.72 3.68
N ALA A 102 -3.95 5.80 3.30
CA ALA A 102 -3.34 4.82 2.39
C ALA A 102 -3.40 3.40 2.97
N LEU A 103 -3.10 3.24 4.25
CA LEU A 103 -3.16 1.96 4.94
C LEU A 103 -4.59 1.41 5.02
N LEU A 104 -5.57 2.28 5.30
CA LEU A 104 -6.99 1.90 5.36
C LEU A 104 -7.50 1.37 4.01
N ILE A 105 -7.03 1.89 2.88
CA ILE A 105 -7.39 1.40 1.56
C ILE A 105 -6.66 0.09 1.23
N GLN A 106 -5.40 -0.01 1.65
CA GLN A 106 -4.56 -1.16 1.38
C GLN A 106 -5.02 -2.43 2.12
N MET A 107 -5.49 -2.29 3.37
CA MET A 107 -5.82 -3.46 4.22
C MET A 107 -6.97 -4.31 3.63
N PRO A 108 -8.12 -3.76 3.19
CA PRO A 108 -9.17 -4.55 2.58
C PRO A 108 -8.71 -5.28 1.31
N LEU A 109 -7.87 -4.64 0.48
CA LEU A 109 -7.32 -5.24 -0.73
C LEU A 109 -6.42 -6.43 -0.40
N LEU A 110 -5.54 -6.28 0.59
CA LEU A 110 -4.65 -7.35 1.03
C LEU A 110 -5.43 -8.55 1.59
N ILE A 111 -6.44 -8.28 2.43
CA ILE A 111 -7.31 -9.32 3.01
C ILE A 111 -8.08 -10.05 1.90
N ALA A 112 -8.59 -9.32 0.91
CA ALA A 112 -9.32 -9.91 -0.20
C ALA A 112 -8.44 -10.83 -1.06
N LEU A 113 -7.23 -10.38 -1.42
CA LEU A 113 -6.26 -11.21 -2.14
C LEU A 113 -5.82 -12.43 -1.34
N TYR A 114 -5.54 -12.24 -0.03
CA TYR A 114 -5.27 -13.38 0.84
C TYR A 114 -6.40 -14.41 0.78
N GLN A 115 -7.65 -13.98 0.88
CA GLN A 115 -8.81 -14.90 0.81
C GLN A 115 -8.92 -15.62 -0.54
N VAL A 116 -8.62 -14.91 -1.66
CA VAL A 116 -8.61 -15.53 -2.99
C VAL A 116 -7.60 -16.67 -3.05
N PHE A 117 -6.36 -16.43 -2.59
CA PHE A 117 -5.30 -17.45 -2.63
C PHE A 117 -5.45 -18.52 -1.54
N TRP A 118 -6.08 -18.19 -0.39
CA TRP A 118 -6.35 -19.16 0.66
C TRP A 118 -7.41 -20.18 0.23
N LYS A 119 -8.43 -19.77 -0.51
CA LYS A 119 -9.42 -20.68 -1.08
C LYS A 119 -8.81 -21.59 -2.17
N GLY A 120 -7.75 -21.14 -2.77
CA GLY A 120 -6.96 -21.92 -3.72
C GLY A 120 -7.53 -22.00 -5.13
N ILE A 121 -6.91 -22.89 -5.92
CA ILE A 121 -7.31 -23.21 -7.28
C ILE A 121 -7.80 -24.66 -7.27
N PRO A 122 -8.91 -24.99 -7.98
CA PRO A 122 -9.66 -24.17 -8.93
C PRO A 122 -10.50 -23.07 -8.30
N PHE A 123 -10.65 -21.95 -9.05
CA PHE A 123 -11.47 -20.83 -8.57
C PHE A 123 -12.96 -21.23 -8.47
N PRO A 124 -13.68 -20.79 -7.40
CA PRO A 124 -15.08 -21.16 -7.20
C PRO A 124 -15.98 -20.47 -8.22
N GLN A 125 -16.53 -21.23 -9.16
CA GLN A 125 -17.39 -20.72 -10.24
C GLN A 125 -18.61 -19.96 -9.74
N SER A 126 -19.15 -20.32 -8.58
CA SER A 126 -20.30 -19.65 -7.96
C SER A 126 -20.02 -18.21 -7.49
N GLU A 127 -18.77 -17.83 -7.34
CA GLU A 127 -18.35 -16.49 -6.91
C GLU A 127 -17.94 -15.60 -8.09
N LEU A 128 -17.88 -16.18 -9.31
CA LEU A 128 -17.54 -15.44 -10.53
C LEU A 128 -18.77 -14.70 -11.09
N TYR A 129 -18.49 -13.65 -11.85
CA TYR A 129 -19.52 -12.97 -12.62
C TYR A 129 -19.97 -13.86 -13.80
N ALA A 130 -21.23 -13.75 -14.21
CA ALA A 130 -21.83 -14.61 -15.23
C ALA A 130 -21.07 -14.62 -16.58
N PHE A 131 -20.31 -13.56 -16.87
CA PHE A 131 -19.51 -13.43 -18.09
C PHE A 131 -18.06 -13.90 -17.92
N ILE A 132 -17.66 -14.40 -16.76
CA ILE A 132 -16.30 -14.90 -16.47
C ILE A 132 -16.36 -16.40 -16.18
N ALA A 133 -15.64 -17.16 -16.97
CA ALA A 133 -15.46 -18.59 -16.74
C ALA A 133 -14.09 -18.85 -16.10
N ALA A 134 -14.07 -19.71 -15.09
CA ALA A 134 -12.81 -20.18 -14.52
C ALA A 134 -12.03 -20.97 -15.59
N PRO A 135 -10.71 -20.71 -15.75
CA PRO A 135 -9.89 -21.49 -16.66
C PRO A 135 -9.73 -22.93 -16.13
N ASP A 136 -9.76 -23.92 -17.04
CA ASP A 136 -9.60 -25.33 -16.68
C ASP A 136 -8.23 -25.62 -16.04
N GLN A 137 -7.21 -24.87 -16.46
CA GLN A 137 -5.86 -24.99 -15.94
C GLN A 137 -5.29 -23.60 -15.66
N VAL A 138 -4.53 -23.48 -14.57
CA VAL A 138 -3.83 -22.27 -14.17
C VAL A 138 -2.36 -22.60 -13.95
N ASN A 139 -1.49 -21.87 -14.61
CA ASN A 139 -0.06 -21.98 -14.37
C ASN A 139 0.30 -21.18 -13.12
N THR A 140 0.61 -21.87 -12.04
CA THR A 140 1.01 -21.30 -10.75
C THR A 140 2.52 -21.18 -10.58
N LEU A 141 3.30 -21.60 -11.58
CA LEU A 141 4.77 -21.55 -11.58
C LEU A 141 5.25 -20.27 -12.27
N PHE A 142 5.35 -19.19 -11.51
CA PHE A 142 5.80 -17.89 -12.02
C PHE A 142 7.28 -17.90 -12.40
N LEU A 143 7.62 -17.35 -13.56
CA LEU A 143 8.97 -17.34 -14.16
C LEU A 143 9.62 -18.74 -14.29
N GLY A 144 8.84 -19.82 -14.24
CA GLY A 144 9.33 -21.19 -14.35
C GLY A 144 9.95 -21.78 -13.08
N PHE A 145 10.02 -21.04 -11.97
CA PHE A 145 10.66 -21.54 -10.73
C PHE A 145 9.99 -21.09 -9.42
N ILE A 146 9.09 -20.09 -9.41
CA ILE A 146 8.42 -19.63 -8.18
C ILE A 146 7.01 -20.22 -8.11
N GLN A 147 6.78 -21.21 -7.23
CA GLN A 147 5.45 -21.75 -6.98
C GLN A 147 4.62 -20.75 -6.16
N LEU A 148 3.62 -20.12 -6.79
CA LEU A 148 2.84 -19.04 -6.20
C LEU A 148 1.86 -19.47 -5.11
N MET A 149 1.45 -20.74 -5.10
CA MET A 149 0.52 -21.27 -4.09
C MET A 149 1.22 -21.73 -2.81
N GLN A 150 2.56 -21.70 -2.79
CA GLN A 150 3.36 -22.03 -1.61
C GLN A 150 4.09 -20.81 -1.08
N PRO A 151 4.43 -20.75 0.21
CA PRO A 151 5.28 -19.70 0.75
C PRO A 151 6.65 -19.65 0.06
N ASN A 152 7.15 -18.42 -0.18
CA ASN A 152 8.47 -18.22 -0.77
C ASN A 152 9.24 -17.13 -0.02
N MET A 153 10.32 -17.53 0.66
CA MET A 153 11.13 -16.64 1.50
C MET A 153 11.76 -15.49 0.70
N TRP A 154 12.24 -15.75 -0.49
CA TRP A 154 12.91 -14.74 -1.31
C TRP A 154 11.95 -13.64 -1.77
N LEU A 155 10.75 -14.05 -2.16
CA LEU A 155 9.73 -13.09 -2.57
C LEU A 155 9.18 -12.30 -1.36
N ALA A 156 9.05 -12.94 -0.19
CA ALA A 156 8.72 -12.26 1.06
C ALA A 156 9.79 -11.24 1.47
N ALA A 157 11.08 -11.60 1.33
CA ALA A 157 12.19 -10.69 1.59
C ALA A 157 12.18 -9.49 0.61
N LEU A 158 11.95 -9.74 -0.68
CA LEU A 158 11.84 -8.68 -1.67
C LEU A 158 10.68 -7.73 -1.38
N ALA A 159 9.51 -8.26 -0.99
CA ALA A 159 8.36 -7.46 -0.57
C ALA A 159 8.71 -6.56 0.62
N ALA A 160 9.39 -7.08 1.64
CA ALA A 160 9.81 -6.33 2.83
C ALA A 160 10.87 -5.26 2.51
N ILE A 161 11.84 -5.56 1.65
CA ILE A 161 12.85 -4.60 1.19
C ILE A 161 12.18 -3.44 0.44
N LEU A 162 11.28 -3.73 -0.49
CA LEU A 162 10.56 -2.69 -1.22
C LEU A 162 9.62 -1.90 -0.30
N GLN A 163 9.00 -2.55 0.70
CA GLN A 163 8.21 -1.88 1.73
C GLN A 163 9.05 -0.88 2.52
N PHE A 164 10.29 -1.25 2.90
CA PHE A 164 11.21 -0.36 3.59
C PHE A 164 11.53 0.88 2.73
N PHE A 165 11.89 0.69 1.46
CA PHE A 165 12.19 1.81 0.57
C PHE A 165 10.97 2.69 0.34
N GLN A 166 9.80 2.11 0.13
CA GLN A 166 8.55 2.83 -0.04
C GLN A 166 8.22 3.64 1.21
N ALA A 167 8.30 3.06 2.42
CA ALA A 167 8.04 3.76 3.68
C ALA A 167 9.03 4.92 3.90
N LYS A 168 10.31 4.70 3.61
CA LYS A 168 11.35 5.73 3.72
C LYS A 168 11.13 6.90 2.74
N LEU A 169 10.60 6.61 1.55
CA LEU A 169 10.23 7.63 0.59
C LEU A 169 8.95 8.37 1.01
N ALA A 170 7.92 7.66 1.45
CA ALA A 170 6.61 8.23 1.78
C ALA A 170 6.64 9.11 3.03
N LEU A 171 7.43 8.73 4.04
CA LEU A 171 7.46 9.46 5.30
C LEU A 171 8.37 10.70 5.25
N PRO A 172 8.03 11.77 5.97
CA PRO A 172 8.90 12.91 6.16
C PRO A 172 10.22 12.46 6.82
N SER A 173 11.34 12.93 6.30
CA SER A 173 12.64 12.77 6.98
C SER A 173 12.65 13.75 8.17
N GLY A 174 11.93 13.41 9.24
CA GLY A 174 11.89 14.22 10.46
C GLY A 174 13.31 14.38 10.98
N GLY A 175 13.77 15.63 11.08
CA GLY A 175 15.12 15.95 11.48
C GLY A 175 15.49 15.27 12.80
N ALA A 176 16.65 14.68 12.81
CA ALA A 176 17.27 13.99 13.95
C ALA A 176 17.64 14.93 15.12
N GLY A 177 17.14 16.17 15.13
CA GLY A 177 17.67 17.24 15.96
C GLY A 177 16.89 17.66 17.21
N ASP A 178 15.60 17.32 17.35
CA ASP A 178 14.83 17.90 18.45
C ASP A 178 14.17 16.86 19.37
N LYS A 179 14.37 17.05 20.68
CA LYS A 179 13.91 16.15 21.74
C LYS A 179 12.38 16.24 22.01
N SER A 180 11.65 17.06 21.24
CA SER A 180 10.30 17.47 21.59
C SER A 180 9.18 16.50 21.21
N ASP A 181 9.42 15.51 20.30
CA ASP A 181 8.31 14.63 19.88
C ASP A 181 8.70 13.14 19.81
N THR A 182 8.82 12.55 20.99
CA THR A 182 9.10 11.11 21.17
C THR A 182 8.06 10.24 20.48
N THR A 183 6.79 10.66 20.46
CA THR A 183 5.68 9.89 19.87
C THR A 183 5.76 9.86 18.35
N GLN A 184 6.00 11.00 17.72
CA GLN A 184 6.10 11.08 16.24
C GLN A 184 7.32 10.30 15.73
N ARG A 185 8.45 10.39 16.45
CA ARG A 185 9.66 9.58 16.15
C ARG A 185 9.41 8.10 16.29
N ALA A 186 8.73 7.68 17.36
CA ALA A 186 8.39 6.27 17.59
C ALA A 186 7.49 5.74 16.46
N LEU A 187 6.47 6.50 16.04
CA LEU A 187 5.62 6.15 14.90
C LEU A 187 6.40 6.07 13.59
N GLN A 188 7.28 7.02 13.31
CA GLN A 188 8.12 6.98 12.11
C GLN A 188 9.07 5.77 12.12
N PHE A 189 9.73 5.51 13.25
CA PHE A 189 10.59 4.36 13.42
C PHE A 189 9.81 3.05 13.21
N GLN A 190 8.63 2.95 13.80
CA GLN A 190 7.73 1.80 13.64
C GLN A 190 7.35 1.58 12.18
N MET A 191 7.00 2.63 11.45
CA MET A 191 6.60 2.52 10.05
C MET A 191 7.77 2.21 9.11
N ILE A 192 8.96 2.73 9.38
CA ILE A 192 10.13 2.57 8.49
C ILE A 192 10.85 1.24 8.75
N TYR A 193 10.96 0.82 10.01
CA TYR A 193 11.79 -0.33 10.37
C TYR A 193 10.98 -1.53 10.85
N PHE A 194 10.04 -1.33 11.79
CA PHE A 194 9.27 -2.44 12.35
C PHE A 194 8.26 -3.01 11.35
N PHE A 195 7.55 -2.15 10.62
CA PHE A 195 6.52 -2.60 9.69
C PHE A 195 7.07 -3.47 8.53
N PRO A 196 8.21 -3.15 7.85
CA PRO A 196 8.80 -4.05 6.87
C PRO A 196 9.21 -5.41 7.43
N ILE A 197 9.71 -5.44 8.67
CA ILE A 197 10.04 -6.72 9.35
C ILE A 197 8.75 -7.53 9.58
N LEU A 198 7.69 -6.90 10.05
CA LEU A 198 6.38 -7.54 10.22
C LEU A 198 5.85 -8.07 8.88
N VAL A 199 5.98 -7.27 7.81
CA VAL A 199 5.62 -7.68 6.44
C VAL A 199 6.36 -8.93 6.02
N PHE A 200 7.66 -9.01 6.27
CA PHE A 200 8.44 -10.22 5.98
C PHE A 200 7.86 -11.47 6.66
N PHE A 201 7.62 -11.41 7.97
CA PHE A 201 7.10 -12.55 8.71
C PHE A 201 5.69 -12.97 8.31
N ILE A 202 4.83 -12.00 7.98
CA ILE A 202 3.49 -12.27 7.47
C ILE A 202 3.59 -12.88 6.07
N ALA A 203 4.30 -12.26 5.15
CA ALA A 203 4.43 -12.68 3.76
C ALA A 203 5.10 -14.05 3.64
N PHE A 204 6.04 -14.37 4.52
CA PHE A 204 6.72 -15.67 4.57
C PHE A 204 5.79 -16.84 4.93
N LYS A 205 4.66 -16.57 5.63
CA LYS A 205 3.66 -17.59 5.99
C LYS A 205 2.51 -17.70 5.00
N LEU A 206 2.42 -16.78 4.06
CA LEU A 206 1.34 -16.70 3.08
C LEU A 206 1.78 -17.29 1.72
N PRO A 207 0.83 -17.68 0.85
CA PRO A 207 1.15 -18.02 -0.53
C PRO A 207 1.99 -16.94 -1.21
N ALA A 208 2.99 -17.33 -2.00
CA ALA A 208 3.91 -16.41 -2.68
C ALA A 208 3.20 -15.43 -3.61
N ALA A 209 1.99 -15.74 -4.09
CA ALA A 209 1.14 -14.82 -4.84
C ALA A 209 0.83 -13.54 -4.06
N VAL A 210 0.63 -13.62 -2.73
CA VAL A 210 0.42 -12.45 -1.86
C VAL A 210 1.71 -11.62 -1.76
N SER A 211 2.85 -12.30 -1.61
CA SER A 211 4.16 -11.64 -1.59
C SER A 211 4.47 -10.95 -2.92
N LEU A 212 4.09 -11.57 -4.06
CA LEU A 212 4.23 -11.00 -5.41
C LEU A 212 3.37 -9.74 -5.57
N TYR A 213 2.10 -9.80 -5.15
CA TYR A 213 1.23 -8.63 -5.13
C TYR A 213 1.86 -7.49 -4.31
N TRP A 214 2.35 -7.78 -3.09
CA TRP A 214 2.96 -6.78 -2.21
C TRP A 214 4.22 -6.16 -2.83
N THR A 215 5.05 -7.00 -3.43
CA THR A 215 6.24 -6.58 -4.19
C THR A 215 5.85 -5.63 -5.33
N ALA A 216 4.90 -6.01 -6.18
CA ALA A 216 4.42 -5.19 -7.29
C ALA A 216 3.80 -3.87 -6.80
N MET A 217 2.99 -3.91 -5.74
CA MET A 217 2.37 -2.73 -5.13
C MET A 217 3.42 -1.71 -4.67
N ASN A 218 4.43 -2.16 -3.95
CA ASN A 218 5.51 -1.29 -3.45
C ASN A 218 6.36 -0.76 -4.60
N PHE A 219 6.67 -1.60 -5.57
CA PHE A 219 7.43 -1.20 -6.75
C PHE A 219 6.73 -0.06 -7.52
N PHE A 220 5.44 -0.22 -7.85
CA PHE A 220 4.67 0.84 -8.50
C PHE A 220 4.51 2.08 -7.62
N ALA A 221 4.40 1.93 -6.28
CA ALA A 221 4.33 3.06 -5.37
C ALA A 221 5.64 3.86 -5.37
N ILE A 222 6.79 3.20 -5.35
CA ILE A 222 8.11 3.83 -5.42
C ILE A 222 8.28 4.62 -6.73
N ILE A 223 7.90 4.04 -7.87
CA ILE A 223 7.95 4.71 -9.17
C ILE A 223 7.07 5.96 -9.17
N HIS A 224 5.83 5.84 -8.71
CA HIS A 224 4.89 6.96 -8.64
C HIS A 224 5.44 8.09 -7.75
N GLU A 225 5.94 7.74 -6.57
CA GLU A 225 6.51 8.74 -5.65
C GLU A 225 7.76 9.42 -6.21
N ALA A 226 8.64 8.64 -6.85
CA ALA A 226 9.84 9.19 -7.51
C ALA A 226 9.47 10.17 -8.64
N ALA A 227 8.44 9.85 -9.44
CA ALA A 227 7.94 10.73 -10.49
C ALA A 227 7.38 12.05 -9.90
N VAL A 228 6.52 11.94 -8.88
CA VAL A 228 5.96 13.12 -8.20
C VAL A 228 7.04 13.98 -7.54
N ARG A 229 8.13 13.39 -7.01
CA ARG A 229 9.25 14.15 -6.44
C ARG A 229 10.04 14.92 -7.50
N ARG A 230 10.30 14.32 -8.66
CA ARG A 230 11.00 14.99 -9.77
C ARG A 230 10.24 16.22 -10.26
N GLN A 231 8.93 16.15 -10.41
CA GLN A 231 8.09 17.28 -10.79
C GLN A 231 8.21 18.45 -9.80
N ALA A 232 8.20 18.18 -8.49
CA ALA A 232 8.32 19.24 -7.48
C ALA A 232 9.69 19.93 -7.44
N VAL A 233 10.76 19.26 -7.89
CA VAL A 233 12.09 19.88 -8.02
C VAL A 233 12.16 20.78 -9.25
N SER A 234 11.48 20.42 -10.35
CA SER A 234 11.37 21.26 -11.54
C SER A 234 10.55 22.52 -11.29
N ASP A 235 9.42 22.39 -10.60
CA ASP A 235 8.50 23.51 -10.30
C ASP A 235 9.10 24.50 -9.26
N GLY A 236 10.03 24.06 -8.42
CA GLY A 236 10.74 24.91 -7.43
C GLY A 236 11.96 25.63 -7.98
N LYS A 237 12.30 25.42 -9.27
CA LYS A 237 13.41 26.11 -9.96
C LYS A 237 12.91 27.23 -10.91
N GLN A 238 11.62 27.47 -10.97
CA GLN A 238 10.99 28.62 -11.62
C GLN A 238 10.57 29.65 -10.55
#